data_738eab6e1c59187f1048ff0efc1269da
#
_entry.id   738eab6e1c59187f1048ff0efc1269da
#
_cell.length_a   1.000
_cell.length_b   1.000
_cell.length_c   1.000
_cell.angle_alpha   90.00
_cell.angle_beta   90.00
_cell.angle_gamma   90.00
#
_symmetry.space_group_name_H-M   'P 1'
#
loop_
_entity.id
_entity.type
_entity.pdbx_description
1 polymer ?
#
loop_
_entity_poly.entity_id
_entity_poly.type
_entity_poly.pdbx_seq_one_letter_code
_entity_poly.pdbx_strand_id
1 'polypeptide(L)'
;AYPAFCPTMQLIIVTGISGSGKSLAIHVLEDAGYFCIDNLPVRYVLEVALSLEQEGHTKVAMSIDVRVGTRLTGLRDAVRQLRAQGHDVKVLFLNARTDSLVQRYSETRRRHPLTLPGRSNNTSHGADPKLAPTLEESIERERELMAEIEDIGTSIDTSDLHPNTLRQWVRD
;
A
#
# COMPACT_ATOMS: atom_id res chain seq x y z
N ALA A 1 -24.67 -18.87 27.68
CA ALA A 1 -23.49 -18.74 26.83
C ALA A 1 -23.20 -17.26 26.68
N TYR A 2 -22.11 -16.79 27.28
CA TYR A 2 -21.62 -15.44 27.03
C TYR A 2 -21.14 -15.40 25.60
N PRO A 3 -21.51 -14.38 24.78
CA PRO A 3 -20.88 -14.20 23.51
C PRO A 3 -19.40 -14.02 23.78
N ALA A 4 -18.57 -14.83 23.14
CA ALA A 4 -17.15 -14.63 23.15
C ALA A 4 -16.90 -13.21 22.57
N PHE A 5 -16.47 -12.30 23.42
CA PHE A 5 -16.06 -10.96 23.04
C PHE A 5 -14.78 -11.15 22.22
N CYS A 6 -14.93 -11.38 20.92
CA CYS A 6 -13.79 -11.25 20.03
C CYS A 6 -13.36 -9.79 20.08
N PRO A 7 -12.17 -9.47 20.59
CA PRO A 7 -11.73 -8.09 20.63
C PRO A 7 -11.69 -7.56 19.19
N THR A 8 -12.39 -6.46 18.96
CA THR A 8 -12.39 -5.79 17.67
C THR A 8 -10.97 -5.37 17.34
N MET A 9 -10.39 -5.93 16.30
CA MET A 9 -9.06 -5.54 15.82
C MET A 9 -9.16 -4.23 15.04
N GLN A 10 -8.25 -3.31 15.32
CA GLN A 10 -8.03 -2.11 14.51
C GLN A 10 -7.00 -2.43 13.44
N LEU A 11 -7.42 -2.42 12.20
CA LEU A 11 -6.56 -2.69 11.05
C LEU A 11 -6.44 -1.45 10.17
N ILE A 12 -5.22 -1.00 9.95
CA ILE A 12 -4.91 0.08 9.01
C ILE A 12 -4.17 -0.51 7.82
N ILE A 13 -4.75 -0.36 6.65
CA ILE A 13 -4.14 -0.75 5.39
C ILE A 13 -3.60 0.50 4.71
N VAL A 14 -2.29 0.54 4.51
CA VAL A 14 -1.61 1.64 3.82
C VAL A 14 -1.26 1.19 2.42
N THR A 15 -1.79 1.86 1.43
CA THR A 15 -1.44 1.65 0.04
C THR A 15 -1.19 2.99 -0.64
N GLY A 16 -0.79 2.98 -1.87
CA GLY A 16 -0.51 4.21 -2.59
C GLY A 16 0.56 4.02 -3.64
N ILE A 17 0.79 5.08 -4.38
CA ILE A 17 1.79 5.14 -5.43
C ILE A 17 3.18 4.91 -4.85
N SER A 18 4.03 4.17 -5.55
CA SER A 18 5.43 3.97 -5.16
C SER A 18 6.13 5.32 -4.99
N GLY A 19 6.84 5.49 -3.88
CA GLY A 19 7.48 6.77 -3.51
C GLY A 19 6.56 7.78 -2.79
N SER A 20 5.28 7.45 -2.54
CA SER A 20 4.34 8.35 -1.86
C SER A 20 4.49 8.42 -0.34
N GLY A 21 5.36 7.62 0.26
CA GLY A 21 5.65 7.65 1.70
C GLY A 21 5.05 6.50 2.51
N LYS A 22 4.70 5.37 1.90
CA LYS A 22 4.15 4.19 2.58
C LYS A 22 5.03 3.70 3.73
N SER A 23 6.33 3.58 3.50
CA SER A 23 7.27 3.12 4.55
C SER A 23 7.31 4.07 5.74
N LEU A 24 7.25 5.37 5.50
CA LEU A 24 7.18 6.36 6.57
C LEU A 24 5.89 6.22 7.38
N ALA A 25 4.75 6.03 6.72
CA ALA A 25 3.47 5.81 7.39
C ALA A 25 3.49 4.53 8.26
N ILE A 26 4.09 3.47 7.77
CA ILE A 26 4.27 2.23 8.54
C ILE A 26 5.14 2.45 9.77
N HIS A 27 6.25 3.16 9.67
CA HIS A 27 7.09 3.49 10.84
C HIS A 27 6.35 4.33 11.88
N VAL A 28 5.52 5.27 11.45
CA VAL A 28 4.70 6.08 12.36
C VAL A 28 3.67 5.22 13.10
N LEU A 29 3.05 4.27 12.40
CA LEU A 29 2.10 3.34 13.01
C LEU A 29 2.78 2.37 13.98
N GLU A 30 3.97 1.90 13.65
CA GLU A 30 4.79 1.09 14.55
C GLU A 30 5.10 1.84 15.84
N ASP A 31 5.52 3.10 15.75
CA ASP A 31 5.73 3.99 16.91
C ASP A 31 4.46 4.22 17.73
N ALA A 32 3.29 4.13 17.12
CA ALA A 32 1.99 4.24 17.77
C ALA A 32 1.48 2.92 18.39
N GLY A 33 2.28 1.86 18.35
CA GLY A 33 1.98 0.57 18.96
C GLY A 33 1.24 -0.42 18.06
N TYR A 34 1.20 -0.19 16.76
CA TYR A 34 0.66 -1.15 15.79
C TYR A 34 1.68 -2.24 15.48
N PHE A 35 1.19 -3.46 15.34
CA PHE A 35 1.98 -4.53 14.73
C PHE A 35 2.00 -4.31 13.22
N CYS A 36 3.17 -4.07 12.65
CA CYS A 36 3.31 -3.62 11.27
C CYS A 36 3.87 -4.70 10.35
N ILE A 37 3.25 -4.85 9.19
CA ILE A 37 3.74 -5.69 8.09
C ILE A 37 3.90 -4.80 6.86
N ASP A 38 5.12 -4.74 6.35
CA ASP A 38 5.42 -3.95 5.16
C ASP A 38 5.40 -4.84 3.91
N ASN A 39 4.94 -4.24 2.80
CA ASN A 39 4.99 -4.87 1.48
C ASN A 39 4.27 -6.21 1.36
N LEU A 40 3.07 -6.32 1.94
CA LEU A 40 2.24 -7.52 1.88
C LEU A 40 1.50 -7.62 0.53
N PRO A 41 1.55 -8.77 -0.16
CA PRO A 41 0.71 -8.97 -1.34
C PRO A 41 -0.78 -9.01 -0.99
N VAL A 42 -1.63 -8.39 -1.82
CA VAL A 42 -3.09 -8.26 -1.60
C VAL A 42 -3.76 -9.59 -1.26
N ARG A 43 -3.36 -10.67 -1.93
CA ARG A 43 -3.95 -12.00 -1.74
C ARG A 43 -3.83 -12.56 -0.32
N TYR A 44 -2.88 -12.06 0.46
CA TYR A 44 -2.63 -12.53 1.82
C TYR A 44 -3.24 -11.65 2.92
N VAL A 45 -3.83 -10.51 2.55
CA VAL A 45 -4.36 -9.54 3.52
C VAL A 45 -5.37 -10.18 4.48
N LEU A 46 -6.34 -10.88 3.94
CA LEU A 46 -7.38 -11.53 4.76
C LEU A 46 -6.81 -12.62 5.65
N GLU A 47 -5.99 -13.52 5.10
CA GLU A 47 -5.40 -14.64 5.82
C GLU A 47 -4.50 -14.16 6.97
N VAL A 48 -3.62 -13.19 6.69
CA VAL A 48 -2.72 -12.64 7.71
C VAL A 48 -3.49 -11.87 8.78
N ALA A 49 -4.51 -11.08 8.42
CA ALA A 49 -5.33 -10.38 9.39
C ALA A 49 -6.03 -11.35 10.37
N LEU A 50 -6.63 -12.41 9.85
CA LEU A 50 -7.29 -13.44 10.68
C LEU A 50 -6.29 -14.19 11.56
N SER A 51 -5.10 -14.50 11.07
CA SER A 51 -4.04 -15.14 11.85
C SER A 51 -3.60 -14.26 13.02
N LEU A 52 -3.37 -12.99 12.79
CA LEU A 52 -2.98 -12.02 13.82
C LEU A 52 -4.08 -11.77 14.86
N GLU A 53 -5.34 -11.79 14.43
CA GLU A 53 -6.47 -11.76 15.36
C GLU A 53 -6.44 -12.96 16.32
N GLN A 54 -6.24 -14.17 15.80
CA GLN A 54 -6.14 -15.39 16.60
C GLN A 54 -4.96 -15.37 17.57
N GLU A 55 -3.89 -14.69 17.22
CA GLU A 55 -2.74 -14.48 18.10
C GLU A 55 -2.98 -13.40 19.17
N GLY A 56 -4.11 -12.72 19.12
CA GLY A 56 -4.51 -11.70 20.10
C GLY A 56 -4.05 -10.28 19.79
N HIS A 57 -3.60 -10.02 18.56
CA HIS A 57 -3.28 -8.67 18.14
C HIS A 57 -4.54 -7.81 18.00
N THR A 58 -4.52 -6.62 18.60
CA THR A 58 -5.63 -5.67 18.57
C THR A 58 -5.40 -4.48 17.66
N LYS A 59 -4.14 -4.19 17.33
CA LYS A 59 -3.72 -3.09 16.46
C LYS A 59 -2.74 -3.61 15.43
N VAL A 60 -3.16 -3.61 14.18
CA VAL A 60 -2.35 -4.11 13.04
C VAL A 60 -2.32 -3.08 11.93
N ALA A 61 -1.17 -2.89 11.33
CA ALA A 61 -0.99 -2.07 10.14
C ALA A 61 -0.31 -2.88 9.04
N MET A 62 -0.81 -2.77 7.82
CA MET A 62 -0.28 -3.46 6.66
C MET A 62 -0.02 -2.48 5.53
N SER A 63 1.16 -2.52 4.94
CA SER A 63 1.46 -1.81 3.71
C SER A 63 1.32 -2.75 2.52
N ILE A 64 0.62 -2.28 1.50
CA ILE A 64 0.39 -3.02 0.25
C ILE A 64 1.04 -2.26 -0.89
N ASP A 65 1.82 -2.96 -1.68
CA ASP A 65 2.48 -2.42 -2.84
C ASP A 65 1.76 -2.83 -4.13
N VAL A 66 1.59 -1.87 -5.03
CA VAL A 66 0.98 -2.09 -6.34
C VAL A 66 2.05 -2.53 -7.32
N ARG A 67 1.91 -3.73 -7.86
CA ARG A 67 2.81 -4.27 -8.89
C ARG A 67 2.03 -4.75 -10.10
N VAL A 68 2.72 -4.87 -11.22
CA VAL A 68 2.14 -5.44 -12.45
C VAL A 68 1.51 -6.79 -12.14
N GLY A 69 0.25 -6.97 -12.55
CA GLY A 69 -0.52 -8.19 -12.31
C GLY A 69 -1.21 -8.28 -10.96
N THR A 70 -1.08 -7.27 -10.10
CA THR A 70 -1.82 -7.20 -8.83
C THR A 70 -3.28 -6.87 -9.09
N ARG A 71 -4.17 -7.74 -8.66
CA ARG A 71 -5.61 -7.48 -8.69
C ARG A 71 -6.03 -6.79 -7.40
N LEU A 72 -6.22 -5.48 -7.46
CA LEU A 72 -6.66 -4.67 -6.32
C LEU A 72 -8.12 -4.94 -5.91
N THR A 73 -8.91 -5.55 -6.78
CA THR A 73 -10.27 -6.00 -6.45
C THR A 73 -10.31 -6.93 -5.26
N GLY A 74 -9.29 -7.77 -5.09
CA GLY A 74 -9.15 -8.63 -3.91
C GLY A 74 -8.99 -7.87 -2.59
N LEU A 75 -8.43 -6.67 -2.62
CA LEU A 75 -8.35 -5.81 -1.44
C LEU A 75 -9.73 -5.35 -0.99
N ARG A 76 -10.59 -4.95 -1.92
CA ARG A 76 -11.98 -4.55 -1.62
C ARG A 76 -12.74 -5.68 -0.94
N ASP A 77 -12.63 -6.89 -1.46
CA ASP A 77 -13.29 -8.07 -0.90
C ASP A 77 -12.75 -8.42 0.49
N ALA A 78 -11.44 -8.37 0.69
CA ALA A 78 -10.82 -8.59 2.00
C ALA A 78 -11.28 -7.56 3.03
N VAL A 79 -11.31 -6.28 2.69
CA VAL A 79 -11.79 -5.20 3.56
C VAL A 79 -13.27 -5.40 3.91
N ARG A 80 -14.09 -5.75 2.93
CA ARG A 80 -15.52 -6.02 3.16
C ARG A 80 -15.73 -7.18 4.13
N GLN A 81 -15.00 -8.27 3.95
CA GLN A 81 -15.10 -9.44 4.82
C GLN A 81 -14.65 -9.13 6.25
N LEU A 82 -13.55 -8.42 6.42
CA LEU A 82 -13.04 -8.02 7.74
C LEU A 82 -14.00 -7.07 8.46
N ARG A 83 -14.59 -6.11 7.76
CA ARG A 83 -15.63 -5.22 8.32
C ARG A 83 -16.89 -5.99 8.70
N ALA A 84 -17.30 -6.98 7.90
CA ALA A 84 -18.44 -7.83 8.19
C ALA A 84 -18.23 -8.71 9.45
N GLN A 85 -16.99 -9.01 9.79
CA GLN A 85 -16.62 -9.73 11.03
C GLN A 85 -16.51 -8.82 12.26
N GLY A 86 -16.75 -7.52 12.09
CA GLY A 86 -16.76 -6.54 13.17
C GLY A 86 -15.43 -5.84 13.42
N HIS A 87 -14.42 -6.02 12.56
CA HIS A 87 -13.15 -5.31 12.69
C HIS A 87 -13.25 -3.86 12.23
N ASP A 88 -12.50 -2.99 12.87
CA ASP A 88 -12.34 -1.59 12.46
C ASP A 88 -11.22 -1.51 11.40
N VAL A 89 -11.60 -1.47 10.13
CA VAL A 89 -10.68 -1.45 9.00
C VAL A 89 -10.67 -0.08 8.34
N LYS A 90 -9.51 0.56 8.37
CA LYS A 90 -9.25 1.83 7.67
C LYS A 90 -8.25 1.60 6.54
N VAL A 91 -8.51 2.20 5.40
CA VAL A 91 -7.62 2.15 4.23
C VAL A 91 -7.12 3.56 3.93
N LEU A 92 -5.81 3.72 3.89
CA LEU A 92 -5.15 4.98 3.58
C LEU A 92 -4.49 4.88 2.20
N PHE A 93 -4.90 5.77 1.29
CA PHE A 93 -4.30 5.93 -0.01
C PHE A 93 -3.32 7.09 0.00
N LEU A 94 -2.04 6.81 -0.05
CA LEU A 94 -1.01 7.82 -0.16
C LEU A 94 -0.75 8.15 -1.63
N ASN A 95 -0.95 9.40 -1.98
CA ASN A 95 -0.73 9.92 -3.32
C ASN A 95 0.28 11.07 -3.28
N ALA A 96 0.88 11.38 -4.41
CA ALA A 96 1.74 12.55 -4.58
C ALA A 96 1.71 12.98 -6.04
N ARG A 97 2.03 14.27 -6.31
CA ARG A 97 2.15 14.77 -7.69
C ARG A 97 3.28 14.05 -8.42
N THR A 98 3.12 13.91 -9.72
CA THR A 98 4.10 13.23 -10.59
C THR A 98 5.49 13.83 -10.49
N ASP A 99 5.61 15.15 -10.47
CA ASP A 99 6.88 15.87 -10.31
C ASP A 99 7.58 15.54 -8.98
N SER A 100 6.82 15.51 -7.88
CA SER A 100 7.34 15.13 -6.56
C SER A 100 7.82 13.68 -6.52
N LEU A 101 7.10 12.77 -7.16
CA LEU A 101 7.47 11.36 -7.26
C LEU A 101 8.74 11.16 -8.11
N VAL A 102 8.81 11.82 -9.25
CA VAL A 102 10.00 11.79 -10.13
C VAL A 102 11.23 12.29 -9.39
N GLN A 103 11.11 13.39 -8.65
CA GLN A 103 12.21 13.91 -7.84
C GLN A 103 12.65 12.89 -6.77
N ARG A 104 11.73 12.29 -6.03
CA ARG A 104 12.03 11.28 -5.01
C ARG A 104 12.72 10.05 -5.58
N TYR A 105 12.32 9.59 -6.77
CA TYR A 105 13.00 8.50 -7.46
C TYR A 105 14.41 8.87 -7.88
N SER A 106 14.62 10.10 -8.37
CA SER A 106 15.94 10.60 -8.74
C SER A 106 16.89 10.64 -7.55
N GLU A 107 16.40 11.10 -6.38
CA GLU A 107 17.18 11.19 -5.14
C GLU A 107 17.56 9.81 -4.59
N THR A 108 16.65 8.83 -4.67
CA THR A 108 16.87 7.48 -4.12
C THR A 108 17.53 6.53 -5.11
N ARG A 109 17.68 6.91 -6.37
CA ARG A 109 18.16 6.06 -7.48
C ARG A 109 17.43 4.71 -7.60
N ARG A 110 16.22 4.63 -7.12
CA ARG A 110 15.38 3.45 -7.23
C ARG A 110 14.60 3.49 -8.54
N ARG A 111 14.43 2.33 -9.18
CA ARG A 111 13.56 2.21 -10.34
C ARG A 111 12.11 2.00 -9.91
N HIS A 112 11.18 2.62 -10.62
CA HIS A 112 9.77 2.38 -10.40
C HIS A 112 9.43 0.91 -10.70
N PRO A 113 8.60 0.23 -9.88
CA PRO A 113 8.27 -1.19 -10.07
C PRO A 113 7.73 -1.53 -11.47
N LEU A 114 6.99 -0.62 -12.08
CA LEU A 114 6.41 -0.83 -13.42
C LEU A 114 7.38 -0.53 -14.58
N THR A 115 8.56 0.00 -14.31
CA THR A 115 9.61 0.23 -15.32
C THR A 115 10.57 -0.95 -15.47
N LEU A 116 10.49 -1.95 -14.60
CA LEU A 116 11.31 -3.13 -14.72
C LEU A 116 10.87 -3.93 -15.94
N PRO A 117 11.78 -4.22 -16.89
CA PRO A 117 11.49 -5.18 -17.94
C PRO A 117 11.13 -6.50 -17.26
N GLY A 118 10.02 -7.09 -17.68
CA GLY A 118 9.64 -8.41 -17.20
C GLY A 118 10.85 -9.34 -17.28
N ARG A 119 11.09 -10.10 -16.22
CA ARG A 119 12.14 -11.12 -16.19
C ARG A 119 11.96 -12.08 -17.36
N SER A 120 12.49 -11.74 -18.51
CA SER A 120 12.81 -12.74 -19.50
C SER A 120 14.24 -13.19 -19.23
N ASN A 121 14.39 -14.32 -18.54
CA ASN A 121 15.56 -15.14 -18.70
C ASN A 121 15.56 -15.58 -20.17
N ASN A 122 16.24 -14.87 -21.03
CA ASN A 122 17.09 -15.43 -22.07
C ASN A 122 17.70 -14.34 -22.93
N THR A 123 18.99 -14.32 -22.90
CA THR A 123 19.95 -14.09 -23.99
C THR A 123 19.42 -13.44 -25.26
N SER A 124 20.10 -12.34 -25.57
CA SER A 124 20.42 -11.85 -26.90
C SER A 124 19.32 -11.23 -27.76
N HIS A 125 19.68 -10.06 -28.17
CA HIS A 125 19.23 -9.23 -29.27
C HIS A 125 18.07 -8.26 -29.01
N GLY A 126 18.45 -7.00 -28.79
CA GLY A 126 17.74 -5.89 -29.37
C GLY A 126 16.38 -5.55 -28.76
N ALA A 127 16.25 -5.48 -27.45
CA ALA A 127 15.15 -4.73 -26.88
C ALA A 127 15.43 -3.24 -27.11
N ASP A 128 14.67 -2.66 -28.02
CA ASP A 128 14.72 -1.23 -28.34
C ASP A 128 14.48 -0.45 -27.03
N PRO A 129 15.40 0.42 -26.58
CA PRO A 129 15.22 1.22 -25.36
C PRO A 129 14.01 2.17 -25.42
N LYS A 130 13.36 2.27 -26.58
CA LYS A 130 12.13 3.05 -26.80
C LYS A 130 10.84 2.34 -26.35
N LEU A 131 10.88 1.07 -25.95
CA LEU A 131 9.70 0.29 -25.55
C LEU A 131 9.51 0.13 -24.04
N ALA A 132 10.46 0.59 -23.22
CA ALA A 132 10.26 0.66 -21.77
C ALA A 132 9.40 1.89 -21.43
N PRO A 133 8.33 1.74 -20.61
CA PRO A 133 7.52 2.88 -20.21
C PRO A 133 8.40 3.89 -19.45
N THR A 134 8.14 5.18 -19.67
CA THR A 134 8.80 6.23 -18.90
C THR A 134 8.38 6.16 -17.43
N LEU A 135 9.12 6.83 -16.56
CA LEU A 135 8.77 6.88 -15.14
C LEU A 135 7.39 7.52 -14.95
N GLU A 136 7.08 8.58 -15.68
CA GLU A 136 5.77 9.25 -15.64
C GLU A 136 4.64 8.33 -16.10
N GLU A 137 4.81 7.61 -17.19
CA GLU A 137 3.84 6.62 -17.67
C GLU A 137 3.60 5.50 -16.66
N SER A 138 4.64 5.07 -15.98
CA SER A 138 4.55 4.06 -14.92
C SER A 138 3.78 4.57 -13.71
N ILE A 139 3.99 5.82 -13.30
CA ILE A 139 3.26 6.49 -12.22
C ILE A 139 1.78 6.64 -12.58
N GLU A 140 1.46 7.07 -13.79
CA GLU A 140 0.06 7.21 -14.22
C GLU A 140 -0.66 5.86 -14.29
N ARG A 141 0.00 4.81 -14.75
CA ARG A 141 -0.56 3.45 -14.74
C ARG A 141 -0.84 2.96 -13.33
N GLU A 142 0.03 3.26 -12.39
CA GLU A 142 -0.17 2.93 -10.98
C GLU A 142 -1.35 3.71 -10.38
N ARG A 143 -1.54 4.99 -10.76
CA ARG A 143 -2.72 5.78 -10.37
C ARG A 143 -4.02 5.19 -10.91
N GLU A 144 -4.05 4.75 -12.15
CA GLU A 144 -5.22 4.12 -12.75
C GLU A 144 -5.62 2.86 -11.97
N LEU A 145 -4.65 2.03 -11.59
CA LEU A 145 -4.89 0.85 -10.76
C LEU A 145 -5.44 1.21 -9.38
N MET A 146 -4.96 2.30 -8.79
CA MET A 146 -5.41 2.76 -7.48
C MET A 146 -6.83 3.33 -7.53
N ALA A 147 -7.24 3.96 -8.63
CA ALA A 147 -8.57 4.53 -8.80
C ALA A 147 -9.69 3.49 -8.66
N GLU A 148 -9.41 2.22 -8.96
CA GLU A 148 -10.38 1.12 -8.83
C GLU A 148 -10.81 0.85 -7.38
N ILE A 149 -10.00 1.25 -6.40
CA ILE A 149 -10.23 0.98 -4.98
C ILE A 149 -10.28 2.25 -4.11
N GLU A 150 -10.24 3.41 -4.72
CA GLU A 150 -10.19 4.69 -3.98
C GLU A 150 -11.45 4.93 -3.13
N ASP A 151 -12.58 4.34 -3.51
CA ASP A 151 -13.86 4.46 -2.79
C ASP A 151 -13.91 3.72 -1.44
N ILE A 152 -12.97 2.82 -1.16
CA ILE A 152 -12.95 2.07 0.11
C ILE A 152 -12.11 2.71 1.21
N GLY A 153 -11.47 3.83 0.95
CA GLY A 153 -10.56 4.45 1.91
C GLY A 153 -10.46 5.97 1.80
N THR A 154 -9.47 6.51 2.48
CA THR A 154 -9.16 7.94 2.51
C THR A 154 -7.89 8.22 1.74
N SER A 155 -7.96 9.16 0.80
CA SER A 155 -6.79 9.60 0.03
C SER A 155 -6.07 10.75 0.76
N ILE A 156 -4.74 10.64 0.82
CA ILE A 156 -3.86 11.66 1.40
C ILE A 156 -2.81 12.06 0.36
N ASP A 157 -2.76 13.35 0.03
CA ASP A 157 -1.72 13.90 -0.85
C ASP A 157 -0.47 14.22 -0.02
N THR A 158 0.63 13.55 -0.35
CA THR A 158 1.92 13.70 0.32
C THR A 158 2.92 14.56 -0.44
N SER A 159 2.52 15.24 -1.53
CA SER A 159 3.40 16.00 -2.41
C SER A 159 4.21 17.05 -1.66
N ASP A 160 3.56 17.85 -0.85
CA ASP A 160 4.13 18.97 -0.11
C ASP A 160 4.20 18.69 1.40
N LEU A 161 3.90 17.45 1.81
CA LEU A 161 3.92 17.09 3.24
C LEU A 161 5.34 16.82 3.72
N HIS A 162 5.73 17.59 4.72
CA HIS A 162 6.92 17.29 5.49
C HIS A 162 6.72 15.97 6.27
N PRO A 163 7.76 15.12 6.47
CA PRO A 163 7.64 13.87 7.21
C PRO A 163 6.93 13.99 8.56
N ASN A 164 7.13 15.10 9.27
CA ASN A 164 6.48 15.35 10.55
C ASN A 164 4.96 15.58 10.43
N THR A 165 4.51 16.19 9.34
CA THR A 165 3.07 16.38 9.08
C THR A 165 2.40 15.04 8.74
N LEU A 166 3.05 14.19 7.97
CA LEU A 166 2.55 12.84 7.71
C LEU A 166 2.42 12.03 9.00
N ARG A 167 3.41 12.16 9.92
CA ARG A 167 3.33 11.53 11.25
C ARG A 167 2.12 11.97 12.05
N GLN A 168 1.78 13.25 12.00
CA GLN A 168 0.61 13.76 12.70
C GLN A 168 -0.68 13.22 12.11
N TRP A 169 -0.80 13.21 10.78
CA TRP A 169 -1.97 12.68 10.07
C TRP A 169 -2.26 11.20 10.35
N VAL A 170 -1.22 10.39 10.46
CA VAL A 170 -1.36 8.96 10.73
C VAL A 170 -1.76 8.68 12.19
N ARG A 171 -1.47 9.60 13.12
CA ARG A 171 -1.85 9.47 14.54
C ARG A 171 -3.30 9.84 14.82
N ASP A 172 -3.85 10.73 14.01
CA ASP A 172 -5.22 11.21 14.12
C ASP A 172 -6.21 10.27 13.41
#